data_45d7ac03de27c16d3392aa2ac3ca587c
#
_entry.id   45d7ac03de27c16d3392aa2ac3ca587c
#
_cell.length_a   1.000
_cell.length_b   1.000
_cell.length_c   1.000
_cell.angle_alpha   90.00
_cell.angle_beta   90.00
_cell.angle_gamma   90.00
#
_symmetry.space_group_name_H-M   'P 1'
#
loop_
_entity.id
_entity.type
_entity.pdbx_description
1 polymer ?
#
loop_
_entity_poly.entity_id
_entity_poly.type
_entity_poly.pdbx_seq_one_letter_code
_entity_poly.pdbx_strand_id
1 'polypeptide(L)'
;MEDKIEWVKAGVLARGSRPGWWDEREIALVVREYVARVRAMGINSIVCLLSQGELVRYYAAHGVNLFAAYREAGLQLAHVPVTDHEKPPLAAGDLFKLRIVLSDLPRPWLIHCSAGIDRTGCAVKHLESKPELLQLPPTKPDRSKPNRAKRNQL
;
A
#
# COMPACT_ATOMS: atom_id res chain seq x y z
N MET A 1 -8.30 -0.81 -20.05
CA MET A 1 -6.94 -0.40 -19.62
C MET A 1 -6.76 -0.80 -18.18
N GLU A 2 -5.65 -1.42 -17.85
CA GLU A 2 -5.38 -1.83 -16.48
C GLU A 2 -5.06 -0.65 -15.57
N ASP A 3 -5.43 -0.78 -14.31
CA ASP A 3 -5.01 0.16 -13.28
C ASP A 3 -3.50 0.12 -13.10
N LYS A 4 -2.90 1.27 -12.86
CA LYS A 4 -1.44 1.38 -12.75
C LYS A 4 -0.97 1.01 -11.35
N ILE A 5 0.01 0.12 -11.29
CA ILE A 5 0.77 -0.20 -10.07
C ILE A 5 2.22 -0.29 -10.49
N GLU A 6 3.08 0.51 -9.87
CA GLU A 6 4.50 0.55 -10.24
C GLU A 6 5.40 0.64 -9.01
N TRP A 7 6.60 0.10 -9.13
CA TRP A 7 7.58 0.23 -8.06
C TRP A 7 8.14 1.65 -7.99
N VAL A 8 8.17 2.22 -6.79
CA VAL A 8 8.97 3.38 -6.45
C VAL A 8 10.38 2.92 -6.09
N LYS A 9 10.45 1.88 -5.26
CA LYS A 9 11.68 1.17 -4.94
C LYS A 9 11.36 -0.32 -4.92
N ALA A 10 11.97 -1.06 -5.83
CA ALA A 10 11.68 -2.48 -6.01
C ALA A 10 11.83 -3.26 -4.69
N GLY A 11 10.83 -4.06 -4.37
CA GLY A 11 10.81 -4.87 -3.15
C GLY A 11 10.57 -4.09 -1.85
N VAL A 12 10.33 -2.79 -1.90
CA VAL A 12 10.10 -1.94 -0.72
C VAL A 12 8.79 -1.18 -0.80
N LEU A 13 8.62 -0.37 -1.83
CA LEU A 13 7.48 0.53 -1.97
C LEU A 13 7.00 0.58 -3.41
N ALA A 14 5.70 0.37 -3.59
CA ALA A 14 4.99 0.57 -4.83
C ALA A 14 3.94 1.68 -4.66
N ARG A 15 3.53 2.26 -5.76
CA ARG A 15 2.45 3.23 -5.83
C ARG A 15 1.45 2.82 -6.89
N GLY A 16 0.20 3.24 -6.75
CA GLY A 16 -0.81 2.91 -7.74
C GLY A 16 -2.07 3.75 -7.64
N SER A 17 -2.91 3.60 -8.66
CA SER A 17 -4.28 4.05 -8.62
C SER A 17 -5.13 3.08 -7.81
N ARG A 18 -6.35 3.50 -7.44
CA ARG A 18 -7.35 2.58 -6.89
C ARG A 18 -7.77 1.57 -7.96
N PRO A 19 -8.24 0.38 -7.57
CA PRO A 19 -8.89 -0.51 -8.53
C PRO A 19 -10.10 0.19 -9.17
N GLY A 20 -10.13 0.22 -10.50
CA GLY A 20 -11.21 0.80 -11.27
C GLY A 20 -11.03 2.26 -11.68
N TRP A 21 -9.87 2.88 -11.40
CA TRP A 21 -9.60 4.23 -11.91
C TRP A 21 -9.43 4.24 -13.44
N TRP A 22 -8.65 3.29 -13.94
CA TRP A 22 -8.40 3.14 -15.38
C TRP A 22 -9.20 2.03 -16.04
N ASP A 23 -9.63 1.05 -15.25
CA ASP A 23 -10.33 -0.14 -15.72
C ASP A 23 -11.84 0.04 -15.51
N GLU A 24 -12.57 0.18 -16.60
CA GLU A 24 -14.01 0.48 -16.59
C GLU A 24 -14.90 -0.76 -16.54
N ARG A 25 -14.32 -1.96 -16.49
CA ARG A 25 -15.08 -3.20 -16.37
C ARG A 25 -15.81 -3.27 -15.03
N GLU A 26 -16.63 -4.31 -14.84
CA GLU A 26 -17.34 -4.54 -13.58
C GLU A 26 -16.38 -4.50 -12.41
N ILE A 27 -16.73 -3.71 -11.38
CA ILE A 27 -15.80 -3.43 -10.27
C ILE A 27 -15.39 -4.67 -9.48
N ALA A 28 -16.28 -5.64 -9.31
CA ALA A 28 -15.96 -6.88 -8.59
C ALA A 28 -14.86 -7.67 -9.32
N LEU A 29 -14.91 -7.74 -10.63
CA LEU A 29 -13.88 -8.37 -11.46
C LEU A 29 -12.58 -7.61 -11.39
N VAL A 30 -12.66 -6.27 -11.52
CA VAL A 30 -11.49 -5.38 -11.51
C VAL A 30 -10.75 -5.50 -10.17
N VAL A 31 -11.46 -5.48 -9.05
CA VAL A 31 -10.86 -5.63 -7.71
C VAL A 31 -10.17 -6.98 -7.58
N ARG A 32 -10.79 -8.06 -8.03
CA ARG A 32 -10.20 -9.40 -7.98
C ARG A 32 -8.89 -9.49 -8.77
N GLU A 33 -8.87 -8.95 -9.97
CA GLU A 33 -7.66 -8.94 -10.81
C GLU A 33 -6.58 -8.03 -10.26
N TYR A 34 -6.97 -6.86 -9.72
CA TYR A 34 -6.05 -5.92 -9.07
C TYR A 34 -5.32 -6.58 -7.90
N VAL A 35 -6.07 -7.24 -7.04
CA VAL A 35 -5.52 -7.96 -5.87
C VAL A 35 -4.55 -9.06 -6.32
N ALA A 36 -4.90 -9.81 -7.35
CA ALA A 36 -4.02 -10.85 -7.89
C ALA A 36 -2.69 -10.26 -8.41
N ARG A 37 -2.75 -9.11 -9.08
CA ARG A 37 -1.54 -8.41 -9.54
C ARG A 37 -0.68 -7.92 -8.39
N VAL A 38 -1.29 -7.33 -7.36
CA VAL A 38 -0.58 -6.88 -6.16
C VAL A 38 0.15 -8.05 -5.50
N ARG A 39 -0.52 -9.18 -5.34
CA ARG A 39 0.10 -10.39 -4.79
C ARG A 39 1.22 -10.94 -5.68
N ALA A 40 1.01 -10.93 -6.99
CA ALA A 40 2.03 -11.39 -7.94
C ALA A 40 3.30 -10.53 -7.91
N MET A 41 3.19 -9.26 -7.53
CA MET A 41 4.34 -8.37 -7.32
C MET A 41 5.08 -8.64 -6.00
N GLY A 42 4.56 -9.50 -5.15
CA GLY A 42 5.15 -9.79 -3.85
C GLY A 42 4.80 -8.77 -2.77
N ILE A 43 3.86 -7.87 -3.03
CA ILE A 43 3.42 -6.85 -2.07
C ILE A 43 2.68 -7.53 -0.92
N ASN A 44 2.98 -7.14 0.32
CA ASN A 44 2.40 -7.70 1.52
C ASN A 44 1.40 -6.78 2.23
N SER A 45 1.46 -5.49 1.97
CA SER A 45 0.60 -4.52 2.66
C SER A 45 0.13 -3.42 1.73
N ILE A 46 -1.07 -2.91 2.00
CA ILE A 46 -1.65 -1.77 1.30
C ILE A 46 -1.96 -0.66 2.30
N VAL A 47 -1.56 0.55 1.96
CA VAL A 47 -2.05 1.78 2.61
C VAL A 47 -3.02 2.46 1.65
N CYS A 48 -4.28 2.52 2.05
CA CYS A 48 -5.35 3.14 1.29
C CYS A 48 -5.58 4.57 1.79
N LEU A 49 -5.44 5.53 0.90
CA LEU A 49 -5.64 6.96 1.20
C LEU A 49 -7.04 7.44 0.81
N LEU A 50 -7.89 6.57 0.29
CA LEU A 50 -9.26 6.95 -0.10
C LEU A 50 -10.05 7.43 1.10
N SER A 51 -10.85 8.47 0.91
CA SER A 51 -11.83 8.90 1.90
C SER A 51 -12.94 7.85 2.05
N GLN A 52 -13.67 7.92 3.16
CA GLN A 52 -14.81 7.04 3.39
C GLN A 52 -15.88 7.20 2.30
N GLY A 53 -16.11 8.43 1.86
CA GLY A 53 -17.06 8.71 0.76
C GLY A 53 -16.67 8.05 -0.55
N GLU A 54 -15.37 8.04 -0.86
CA GLU A 54 -14.87 7.35 -2.06
C GLU A 54 -15.04 5.84 -1.96
N LEU A 55 -14.78 5.25 -0.80
CA LEU A 55 -14.99 3.81 -0.58
C LEU A 55 -16.46 3.42 -0.79
N VAL A 56 -17.41 4.25 -0.31
CA VAL A 56 -18.82 4.01 -0.52
C VAL A 56 -19.19 4.15 -2.00
N ARG A 57 -18.78 5.25 -2.61
CA ARG A 57 -19.15 5.56 -4.00
C ARG A 57 -18.62 4.54 -4.99
N TYR A 58 -17.37 4.13 -4.86
CA TYR A 58 -16.72 3.31 -5.87
C TYR A 58 -16.84 1.81 -5.61
N TYR A 59 -17.10 1.42 -4.37
CA TYR A 59 -17.12 -0.01 -4.01
C TYR A 59 -18.40 -0.44 -3.29
N ALA A 60 -18.69 0.10 -2.12
CA ALA A 60 -19.84 -0.35 -1.33
C ALA A 60 -21.17 -0.15 -2.06
N ALA A 61 -21.34 0.94 -2.79
CA ALA A 61 -22.54 1.20 -3.60
C ALA A 61 -22.74 0.15 -4.71
N HIS A 62 -21.69 -0.58 -5.07
CA HIS A 62 -21.72 -1.64 -6.08
C HIS A 62 -21.59 -3.05 -5.46
N GLY A 63 -21.84 -3.17 -4.16
CA GLY A 63 -21.81 -4.46 -3.47
C GLY A 63 -20.41 -5.02 -3.22
N VAL A 64 -19.37 -4.19 -3.31
CA VAL A 64 -17.99 -4.61 -3.10
C VAL A 64 -17.43 -4.01 -1.81
N ASN A 65 -16.87 -4.86 -0.95
CA ASN A 65 -16.10 -4.45 0.21
C ASN A 65 -14.62 -4.52 -0.15
N LEU A 66 -14.03 -3.37 -0.46
CA LEU A 66 -12.63 -3.32 -0.90
C LEU A 66 -11.66 -3.86 0.15
N PHE A 67 -11.85 -3.47 1.41
CA PHE A 67 -10.95 -3.90 2.49
C PHE A 67 -11.06 -5.39 2.77
N ALA A 68 -12.26 -5.95 2.69
CA ALA A 68 -12.45 -7.40 2.79
C ALA A 68 -11.70 -8.12 1.66
N ALA A 69 -11.78 -7.61 0.43
CA ALA A 69 -11.06 -8.18 -0.71
C ALA A 69 -9.54 -8.18 -0.48
N TYR A 70 -9.00 -7.10 0.06
CA TYR A 70 -7.57 -7.02 0.39
C TYR A 70 -7.17 -8.05 1.45
N ARG A 71 -7.95 -8.15 2.53
CA ARG A 71 -7.67 -9.08 3.63
C ARG A 71 -7.80 -10.54 3.20
N GLU A 72 -8.83 -10.86 2.43
CA GLU A 72 -9.06 -12.22 1.91
C GLU A 72 -7.92 -12.70 1.01
N ALA A 73 -7.24 -11.76 0.35
CA ALA A 73 -6.05 -12.07 -0.44
C ALA A 73 -4.78 -12.21 0.40
N GLY A 74 -4.86 -12.08 1.71
CA GLY A 74 -3.71 -12.18 2.61
C GLY A 74 -2.90 -10.89 2.74
N LEU A 75 -3.43 -9.76 2.26
CA LEU A 75 -2.76 -8.47 2.40
C LEU A 75 -3.07 -7.85 3.76
N GLN A 76 -2.06 -7.26 4.39
CA GLN A 76 -2.28 -6.39 5.53
C GLN A 76 -2.67 -5.00 5.04
N LEU A 77 -3.46 -4.29 5.83
CA LEU A 77 -4.11 -3.07 5.39
C LEU A 77 -4.05 -2.01 6.48
N ALA A 78 -3.72 -0.79 6.07
CA ALA A 78 -3.97 0.40 6.88
C ALA A 78 -4.79 1.40 6.06
N HIS A 79 -5.73 2.03 6.70
CA HIS A 79 -6.55 3.09 6.12
C HIS A 79 -6.16 4.43 6.73
N VAL A 80 -5.63 5.31 5.91
CA VAL A 80 -5.33 6.69 6.26
C VAL A 80 -6.22 7.57 5.38
N PRO A 81 -7.48 7.80 5.77
CA PRO A 81 -8.44 8.50 4.92
C PRO A 81 -8.04 9.96 4.76
N VAL A 82 -7.94 10.40 3.51
CA VAL A 82 -7.60 11.77 3.15
C VAL A 82 -8.62 12.26 2.11
N THR A 83 -9.21 13.44 2.36
CA THR A 83 -10.10 14.06 1.40
C THR A 83 -9.33 14.47 0.16
N ASP A 84 -9.88 14.17 -1.03
CA ASP A 84 -9.24 14.54 -2.28
C ASP A 84 -9.27 16.05 -2.52
N HIS A 85 -8.37 16.52 -3.38
CA HIS A 85 -8.24 17.92 -3.80
C HIS A 85 -7.85 18.93 -2.70
N GLU A 86 -7.36 18.46 -1.57
CA GLU A 86 -6.79 19.33 -0.53
C GLU A 86 -5.43 19.88 -0.96
N LYS A 87 -5.04 21.03 -0.41
CA LYS A 87 -3.74 21.67 -0.66
C LYS A 87 -3.05 22.02 0.65
N PRO A 88 -1.93 21.37 1.00
CA PRO A 88 -1.29 20.28 0.28
C PRO A 88 -2.17 19.01 0.27
N PRO A 89 -1.90 18.05 -0.64
CA PRO A 89 -2.72 16.82 -0.72
C PRO A 89 -2.78 16.03 0.56
N LEU A 90 -1.68 15.98 1.34
CA LEU A 90 -1.65 15.43 2.68
C LEU A 90 -1.17 16.50 3.66
N ALA A 91 -1.88 16.64 4.77
CA ALA A 91 -1.45 17.49 5.88
C ALA A 91 -0.34 16.83 6.70
N ALA A 92 0.35 17.58 7.54
CA ALA A 92 1.41 17.06 8.40
C ALA A 92 0.93 15.89 9.28
N GLY A 93 -0.31 15.96 9.79
CA GLY A 93 -0.91 14.88 10.58
C GLY A 93 -1.13 13.60 9.77
N ASP A 94 -1.48 13.71 8.50
CA ASP A 94 -1.64 12.56 7.61
C ASP A 94 -0.30 11.88 7.34
N LEU A 95 0.74 12.67 7.09
CA LEU A 95 2.10 12.17 6.89
C LEU A 95 2.64 11.47 8.16
N PHE A 96 2.33 12.01 9.32
CA PHE A 96 2.69 11.40 10.60
C PHE A 96 1.99 10.04 10.77
N LYS A 97 0.68 9.97 10.53
CA LYS A 97 -0.08 8.71 10.55
C LYS A 97 0.47 7.69 9.56
N LEU A 98 0.80 8.15 8.36
CA LEU A 98 1.40 7.29 7.34
C LEU A 98 2.67 6.61 7.86
N ARG A 99 3.57 7.36 8.47
CA ARG A 99 4.81 6.80 9.02
C ARG A 99 4.55 5.80 10.13
N ILE A 100 3.57 6.07 11.00
CA ILE A 100 3.20 5.15 12.08
C ILE A 100 2.67 3.83 11.50
N VAL A 101 1.72 3.88 10.57
CA VAL A 101 1.15 2.65 10.02
C VAL A 101 2.18 1.85 9.22
N LEU A 102 3.07 2.51 8.51
CA LEU A 102 4.13 1.83 7.75
C LEU A 102 5.11 1.11 8.67
N SER A 103 5.36 1.62 9.88
CA SER A 103 6.25 0.95 10.84
C SER A 103 5.70 -0.38 11.32
N ASP A 104 4.38 -0.57 11.26
CA ASP A 104 3.71 -1.79 11.72
C ASP A 104 3.36 -2.76 10.58
N LEU A 105 3.52 -2.33 9.33
CA LEU A 105 3.13 -3.13 8.17
C LEU A 105 4.33 -3.84 7.54
N PRO A 106 4.18 -5.12 7.18
CA PRO A 106 5.25 -5.83 6.47
C PRO A 106 5.46 -5.27 5.07
N ARG A 107 6.71 -5.13 4.68
CA ARG A 107 7.13 -4.76 3.32
C ARG A 107 6.98 -5.93 2.37
N PRO A 108 6.89 -5.72 1.06
CA PRO A 108 6.74 -4.42 0.38
C PRO A 108 5.35 -3.80 0.59
N TRP A 109 5.30 -2.47 0.54
CA TRP A 109 4.06 -1.69 0.69
C TRP A 109 3.56 -1.19 -0.66
N LEU A 110 2.25 -1.12 -0.81
CA LEU A 110 1.58 -0.36 -1.86
C LEU A 110 0.81 0.78 -1.23
N ILE A 111 1.04 2.00 -1.71
CA ILE A 111 0.25 3.17 -1.33
C ILE A 111 -0.60 3.57 -2.53
N HIS A 112 -1.91 3.69 -2.34
CA HIS A 112 -2.79 4.17 -3.38
C HIS A 112 -3.82 5.19 -2.87
N CYS A 113 -4.24 6.06 -3.75
CA CYS A 113 -5.40 6.93 -3.57
C CYS A 113 -6.41 6.63 -4.70
N SER A 114 -7.02 7.64 -5.29
CA SER A 114 -7.92 7.44 -6.43
C SER A 114 -7.12 7.29 -7.72
N ALA A 115 -6.58 8.38 -8.25
CA ALA A 115 -5.76 8.35 -9.48
C ALA A 115 -4.33 7.82 -9.26
N GLY A 116 -3.85 7.81 -8.03
CA GLY A 116 -2.46 7.48 -7.72
C GLY A 116 -1.49 8.62 -8.00
N ILE A 117 -1.98 9.83 -8.11
CA ILE A 117 -1.19 11.01 -8.52
C ILE A 117 -0.94 11.95 -7.34
N ASP A 118 -1.96 12.66 -6.86
CA ASP A 118 -1.76 13.76 -5.90
C ASP A 118 -1.50 13.28 -4.48
N ARG A 119 -2.44 12.63 -3.84
CA ARG A 119 -2.28 12.13 -2.46
C ARG A 119 -1.17 11.10 -2.37
N THR A 120 -1.17 10.14 -3.26
CA THR A 120 -0.12 9.11 -3.35
C THR A 120 1.23 9.74 -3.66
N GLY A 121 1.29 10.66 -4.62
CA GLY A 121 2.52 11.37 -4.97
C GLY A 121 3.09 12.16 -3.80
N CYS A 122 2.24 12.82 -3.01
CA CYS A 122 2.64 13.53 -1.80
C CYS A 122 3.24 12.57 -0.75
N ALA A 123 2.59 11.43 -0.54
CA ALA A 123 3.08 10.40 0.38
C ALA A 123 4.44 9.85 -0.06
N VAL A 124 4.57 9.49 -1.33
CA VAL A 124 5.82 8.95 -1.91
C VAL A 124 6.96 9.96 -1.80
N LYS A 125 6.70 11.22 -2.15
CA LYS A 125 7.70 12.29 -2.07
C LYS A 125 8.18 12.49 -0.63
N HIS A 126 7.26 12.43 0.34
CA HIS A 126 7.62 12.51 1.76
C HIS A 126 8.55 11.37 2.17
N LEU A 127 8.24 10.14 1.77
CA LEU A 127 9.05 8.96 2.09
C LEU A 127 10.42 9.03 1.41
N GLU A 128 10.47 9.49 0.16
CA GLU A 128 11.74 9.68 -0.55
C GLU A 128 12.62 10.74 0.10
N SER A 129 12.04 11.74 0.78
CA SER A 129 12.77 12.72 1.55
C SER A 129 13.41 12.18 2.84
N LYS A 130 13.05 10.94 3.19
CA LYS A 130 13.55 10.23 4.39
C LYS A 130 14.09 8.86 3.97
N PRO A 131 15.28 8.84 3.34
CA PRO A 131 15.84 7.60 2.75
C PRO A 131 15.91 6.43 3.73
N GLU A 132 16.08 6.70 5.03
CA GLU A 132 16.12 5.67 6.07
C GLU A 132 14.84 4.83 6.14
N LEU A 133 13.69 5.39 5.75
CA LEU A 133 12.41 4.68 5.76
C LEU A 133 12.30 3.69 4.59
N LEU A 134 13.06 3.90 3.53
CA LEU A 134 13.05 3.06 2.33
C LEU A 134 14.24 2.11 2.26
N GLN A 135 15.11 2.12 3.24
CA GLN A 135 16.22 1.16 3.30
C GLN A 135 15.67 -0.23 3.59
N LEU A 136 16.19 -1.22 2.87
CA LEU A 136 15.93 -2.60 3.22
C LEU A 136 16.51 -2.83 4.62
N PRO A 137 15.70 -3.38 5.56
CA PRO A 137 16.26 -3.73 6.86
C PRO A 137 17.37 -4.76 6.69
N PRO A 138 18.38 -4.78 7.59
CA PRO A 138 19.31 -5.87 7.60
C PRO A 138 18.55 -7.18 7.66
N THR A 139 18.98 -8.18 6.88
CA THR A 139 18.32 -9.48 6.80
C THR A 139 18.12 -10.02 8.21
N LYS A 140 16.88 -10.15 8.66
CA LYS A 140 16.60 -10.77 9.93
C LYS A 140 17.09 -12.22 9.86
N PRO A 141 17.86 -12.69 10.86
CA PRO A 141 18.25 -14.08 10.86
C PRO A 141 16.99 -14.95 10.80
N ASP A 142 17.00 -15.90 9.88
CA ASP A 142 15.96 -16.90 9.78
C ASP A 142 15.90 -17.68 11.09
N ARG A 143 14.83 -17.51 11.85
CA ARG A 143 14.65 -18.18 13.15
C ARG A 143 14.53 -19.70 13.04
N SER A 144 14.29 -20.22 11.84
CA SER A 144 14.25 -21.66 11.58
C SER A 144 15.64 -22.26 11.39
N LYS A 145 16.69 -21.42 11.23
CA LYS A 145 18.09 -21.87 11.09
C LYS A 145 18.88 -21.54 12.34
N PRO A 146 19.78 -22.46 12.77
CA PRO A 146 20.64 -22.19 13.91
C PRO A 146 21.48 -20.95 13.67
N ASN A 147 21.58 -20.07 14.67
CA ASN A 147 22.38 -18.87 14.58
C ASN A 147 23.88 -19.26 14.60
N ARG A 148 24.56 -19.04 13.47
CA ARG A 148 26.01 -19.36 13.33
C ARG A 148 26.89 -18.62 14.35
N ALA A 149 26.49 -17.40 14.74
CA ALA A 149 27.25 -16.62 15.73
C ALA A 149 27.23 -17.27 17.13
N LYS A 150 26.13 -17.92 17.52
CA LYS A 150 26.04 -18.66 18.79
C LYS A 150 26.79 -19.97 18.76
N ARG A 151 27.01 -20.59 17.59
CA ARG A 151 27.79 -21.81 17.45
C ARG A 151 29.31 -21.59 17.65
N ASN A 152 29.79 -20.40 17.31
CA ASN A 152 31.20 -20.05 17.42
C ASN A 152 31.57 -19.52 18.81
N GLN A 153 30.62 -19.37 19.72
CA GLN A 153 30.84 -18.95 21.11
C GLN A 153 30.85 -20.12 22.10
N LEU A 154 30.64 -21.32 21.61
CA LEU A 154 30.77 -22.57 22.35
C LEU A 154 32.11 -23.23 22.05
#